data_c8a5ac6fcd3347a618180c94ed979b7c
#
_entry.id   c8a5ac6fcd3347a618180c94ed979b7c
#
_cell.length_a   1.000
_cell.length_b   1.000
_cell.length_c   1.000
_cell.angle_alpha   90.00
_cell.angle_beta   90.00
_cell.angle_gamma   90.00
#
_symmetry.space_group_name_H-M   'P 1'
#
loop_
_entity.id
_entity.type
_entity.pdbx_description
1 polymer ?
#
loop_
_entity_poly.entity_id
_entity_poly.type
_entity_poly.pdbx_seq_one_letter_code
_entity_poly.pdbx_strand_id
1 'polypeptide(L)'
;MKTSEENNALESAASPEERINLSRFRWVLGAPYFVEGTMSLTEIPILYFIKFTLGMGGAGGQLFDSLRQIGWFIKPVWGYISDKVPIFGYHRKSWYVLMAFLACVFWVINALLSFIGLRVAEVYLLTFNLAFATYAFVDVVCDALMVTYGRREGKVGAFVNFQWTILAIANAGSVYLGGWFETRIQERIDHLWLVFLLTGGPPLLTAIVGILFIDETRVEIEKKKKKRASFEDFRGGVKKVFHWLRTAPASFREFRRNNRPMWFMMLFIFFWKFSPSIGFIERSYLIDVRGFTPDAFGIILSAGGVTFLVSVLVYSWVVKKIPSIGWHHYLYAMVALGVITFPLSFYLYLNPNHPWWKFIYFRIPEWLNPLPGWNRYEWFRLVVQVTLGFATIPAFMIPLTIAGETVNLAYAGMGYAFLMSLSNVTNLFEGVVGAGLYDLFSKPSMRGLLDTFQASFLNIAGTTDTRTLILEMFVYISLFFTLLTIPFIELLRRELDRRGIEVHLGGSKSA
;
A
#
# COMPACT_ATOMS: atom_id res chain seq x y z
N MET A 1 27.14 32.27 -6.63
CA MET A 1 26.47 33.52 -6.26
C MET A 1 25.46 33.96 -7.33
N LYS A 2 24.63 33.03 -7.82
CA LYS A 2 23.51 33.34 -8.75
C LYS A 2 22.17 32.75 -8.32
N THR A 3 22.07 32.28 -7.08
CA THR A 3 20.91 31.49 -6.60
C THR A 3 19.95 32.28 -5.70
N SER A 4 20.31 33.46 -5.20
CA SER A 4 19.42 34.26 -4.38
C SER A 4 18.52 35.22 -5.18
N GLU A 5 18.99 35.70 -6.33
CA GLU A 5 18.22 36.63 -7.18
C GLU A 5 17.16 35.88 -8.02
N GLU A 6 17.40 34.66 -8.45
CA GLU A 6 16.40 33.85 -9.14
C GLU A 6 15.26 33.36 -8.18
N ASN A 7 15.57 33.10 -6.92
CA ASN A 7 14.53 32.78 -5.93
C ASN A 7 13.70 34.02 -5.57
N ASN A 8 14.30 35.18 -5.45
CA ASN A 8 13.57 36.42 -5.19
C ASN A 8 12.73 36.89 -6.40
N ALA A 9 13.16 36.60 -7.63
CA ALA A 9 12.37 36.87 -8.83
C ALA A 9 11.14 35.95 -8.97
N LEU A 10 11.20 34.71 -8.46
CA LEU A 10 10.05 33.81 -8.40
C LEU A 10 9.07 34.17 -7.27
N GLU A 11 9.54 34.74 -6.18
CA GLU A 11 8.68 35.22 -5.07
C GLU A 11 7.94 36.54 -5.40
N SER A 12 8.51 37.38 -6.26
CA SER A 12 7.91 38.71 -6.60
C SER A 12 6.86 38.66 -7.72
N ALA A 13 6.69 37.54 -8.40
CA ALA A 13 5.81 37.40 -9.58
C ALA A 13 4.42 36.83 -9.30
N ALA A 14 4.09 36.49 -8.06
CA ALA A 14 2.75 35.98 -7.73
C ALA A 14 1.80 37.18 -7.45
N SER A 15 0.86 37.45 -8.38
CA SER A 15 -0.23 38.37 -8.16
C SER A 15 -1.06 37.99 -6.92
N PRO A 16 -1.64 38.93 -6.17
CA PRO A 16 -2.47 38.67 -4.98
C PRO A 16 -3.68 37.77 -5.25
N GLU A 17 -4.11 37.63 -6.50
CA GLU A 17 -5.28 36.84 -6.94
C GLU A 17 -5.00 35.34 -7.03
N GLU A 18 -3.77 34.88 -6.92
CA GLU A 18 -3.41 33.47 -7.03
C GLU A 18 -3.22 32.74 -5.69
N ARG A 19 -3.56 33.34 -4.56
CA ARG A 19 -3.51 32.66 -3.27
C ARG A 19 -4.61 31.61 -3.17
N ILE A 20 -4.21 30.36 -3.02
CA ILE A 20 -5.14 29.24 -2.88
C ILE A 20 -5.89 29.38 -1.57
N ASN A 21 -7.20 29.18 -1.63
CA ASN A 21 -7.97 29.01 -0.41
C ASN A 21 -7.63 27.66 0.23
N LEU A 22 -6.71 27.67 1.21
CA LEU A 22 -6.19 26.48 1.89
C LEU A 22 -7.29 25.62 2.51
N SER A 23 -8.41 26.21 2.96
CA SER A 23 -9.51 25.45 3.53
C SER A 23 -10.24 24.64 2.46
N ARG A 24 -10.46 25.20 1.28
CA ARG A 24 -11.05 24.49 0.13
C ARG A 24 -10.09 23.42 -0.41
N PHE A 25 -8.80 23.75 -0.49
CA PHE A 25 -7.80 22.84 -0.98
C PHE A 25 -7.62 21.58 -0.10
N ARG A 26 -7.83 21.70 1.22
CA ARG A 26 -7.85 20.53 2.11
C ARG A 26 -8.92 19.50 1.71
N TRP A 27 -10.07 19.93 1.23
CA TRP A 27 -11.09 19.01 0.72
C TRP A 27 -10.61 18.28 -0.53
N VAL A 28 -9.93 18.98 -1.45
CA VAL A 28 -9.35 18.37 -2.65
C VAL A 28 -8.30 17.31 -2.31
N LEU A 29 -7.49 17.56 -1.28
CA LEU A 29 -6.48 16.61 -0.82
C LEU A 29 -7.08 15.48 0.03
N GLY A 30 -8.06 15.80 0.87
CA GLY A 30 -8.62 14.85 1.82
C GLY A 30 -9.60 13.85 1.19
N ALA A 31 -10.39 14.27 0.22
CA ALA A 31 -11.41 13.42 -0.37
C ALA A 31 -10.85 12.15 -1.04
N PRO A 32 -9.78 12.18 -1.85
CA PRO A 32 -9.17 10.96 -2.39
C PRO A 32 -8.64 10.02 -1.30
N TYR A 33 -7.93 10.53 -0.32
CA TYR A 33 -7.38 9.72 0.76
C TYR A 33 -8.47 9.14 1.68
N PHE A 34 -9.58 9.85 1.84
CA PHE A 34 -10.78 9.31 2.50
C PHE A 34 -11.35 8.12 1.71
N VAL A 35 -11.46 8.25 0.37
CA VAL A 35 -11.91 7.14 -0.48
C VAL A 35 -10.95 5.96 -0.41
N GLU A 36 -9.63 6.19 -0.49
CA GLU A 36 -8.65 5.12 -0.37
C GLU A 36 -8.80 4.34 0.93
N GLY A 37 -9.00 5.06 2.05
CA GLY A 37 -9.32 4.42 3.33
C GLY A 37 -10.65 3.68 3.31
N THR A 38 -11.70 4.24 2.69
CA THR A 38 -13.03 3.61 2.64
C THR A 38 -13.11 2.38 1.73
N MET A 39 -12.18 2.21 0.79
CA MET A 39 -12.09 0.97 -0.01
C MET A 39 -11.85 -0.27 0.85
N SER A 40 -11.26 -0.12 2.03
CA SER A 40 -11.08 -1.20 3.00
C SER A 40 -12.39 -1.79 3.53
N LEU A 41 -13.53 -1.13 3.29
CA LEU A 41 -14.87 -1.69 3.52
C LEU A 41 -15.07 -3.02 2.79
N THR A 42 -14.47 -3.16 1.61
CA THR A 42 -14.61 -4.34 0.77
C THR A 42 -13.57 -5.43 1.05
N GLU A 43 -12.58 -5.19 1.89
CA GLU A 43 -11.44 -6.11 2.07
C GLU A 43 -11.88 -7.49 2.57
N ILE A 44 -12.70 -7.53 3.61
CA ILE A 44 -13.20 -8.76 4.18
C ILE A 44 -14.33 -9.36 3.31
N PRO A 45 -15.35 -8.59 2.88
CA PRO A 45 -16.36 -9.09 1.96
C PRO A 45 -15.81 -9.68 0.67
N ILE A 46 -14.80 -9.08 0.06
CA ILE A 46 -14.17 -9.64 -1.16
C ILE A 46 -13.41 -10.94 -0.84
N LEU A 47 -12.73 -11.05 0.31
CA LEU A 47 -12.08 -12.31 0.73
C LEU A 47 -13.08 -13.45 0.80
N TYR A 48 -14.22 -13.23 1.45
CA TYR A 48 -15.29 -14.22 1.58
C TYR A 48 -15.98 -14.50 0.25
N PHE A 49 -16.20 -13.46 -0.56
CA PHE A 49 -16.75 -13.59 -1.91
C PHE A 49 -15.87 -14.46 -2.82
N ILE A 50 -14.55 -14.22 -2.86
CA ILE A 50 -13.61 -15.04 -3.64
C ILE A 50 -13.67 -16.50 -3.16
N LYS A 51 -13.65 -16.70 -1.84
CA LYS A 51 -13.57 -18.01 -1.23
C LYS A 51 -14.87 -18.80 -1.38
N PHE A 52 -15.99 -18.22 -1.00
CA PHE A 52 -17.26 -18.96 -0.85
C PHE A 52 -18.21 -18.78 -2.02
N THR A 53 -18.22 -17.60 -2.67
CA THR A 53 -19.13 -17.33 -3.78
C THR A 53 -18.51 -17.73 -5.12
N LEU A 54 -17.25 -17.37 -5.37
CA LEU A 54 -16.52 -17.79 -6.57
C LEU A 54 -15.90 -19.20 -6.44
N GLY A 55 -15.89 -19.78 -5.23
CA GLY A 55 -15.32 -21.09 -4.97
C GLY A 55 -13.81 -21.20 -5.19
N MET A 56 -13.10 -20.06 -5.17
CA MET A 56 -11.67 -20.03 -5.43
C MET A 56 -10.88 -20.18 -4.13
N GLY A 57 -9.96 -21.14 -4.12
CA GLY A 57 -9.07 -21.41 -2.99
C GLY A 57 -7.60 -21.49 -3.41
N GLY A 58 -6.72 -21.62 -2.44
CA GLY A 58 -5.28 -21.82 -2.67
C GLY A 58 -4.66 -20.78 -3.61
N ALA A 59 -3.88 -21.24 -4.58
CA ALA A 59 -3.18 -20.37 -5.54
C ALA A 59 -4.13 -19.52 -6.39
N GLY A 60 -5.29 -20.07 -6.81
CA GLY A 60 -6.25 -19.33 -7.63
C GLY A 60 -6.84 -18.13 -6.91
N GLY A 61 -7.27 -18.29 -5.65
CA GLY A 61 -7.77 -17.20 -4.84
C GLY A 61 -6.69 -16.16 -4.53
N GLN A 62 -5.46 -16.59 -4.22
CA GLN A 62 -4.32 -15.69 -4.01
C GLN A 62 -3.99 -14.88 -5.26
N LEU A 63 -3.99 -15.51 -6.43
CA LEU A 63 -3.73 -14.84 -7.70
C LEU A 63 -4.82 -13.80 -8.01
N PHE A 64 -6.09 -14.16 -7.83
CA PHE A 64 -7.21 -13.24 -8.02
C PHE A 64 -7.07 -12.02 -7.10
N ASP A 65 -6.84 -12.24 -5.79
CA ASP A 65 -6.68 -11.17 -4.80
C ASP A 65 -5.51 -10.23 -5.14
N SER A 66 -4.40 -10.77 -5.65
CA SER A 66 -3.25 -10.00 -6.09
C SER A 66 -3.52 -9.20 -7.37
N LEU A 67 -4.15 -9.82 -8.37
CA LEU A 67 -4.38 -9.21 -9.68
C LEU A 67 -5.48 -8.15 -9.67
N ARG A 68 -6.46 -8.21 -8.77
CA ARG A 68 -7.56 -7.23 -8.72
C ARG A 68 -7.11 -5.80 -8.45
N GLN A 69 -5.87 -5.60 -8.02
CA GLN A 69 -5.30 -4.30 -7.69
C GLN A 69 -4.21 -3.83 -8.68
N ILE A 70 -4.15 -4.41 -9.87
CA ILE A 70 -3.09 -4.12 -10.86
C ILE A 70 -3.08 -2.63 -11.28
N GLY A 71 -4.21 -1.93 -11.15
CA GLY A 71 -4.33 -0.50 -11.45
C GLY A 71 -3.39 0.39 -10.63
N TRP A 72 -3.03 0.00 -9.41
CA TRP A 72 -2.08 0.73 -8.57
C TRP A 72 -0.64 0.67 -9.07
N PHE A 73 -0.35 -0.29 -9.91
CA PHE A 73 0.96 -0.58 -10.47
C PHE A 73 1.40 0.41 -11.54
N ILE A 74 0.44 0.84 -12.34
CA ILE A 74 0.67 1.69 -13.50
C ILE A 74 0.57 3.17 -13.17
N LYS A 75 0.66 3.56 -11.87
CA LYS A 75 0.66 4.96 -11.41
C LYS A 75 1.57 5.90 -12.23
N PRO A 76 2.81 5.53 -12.62
CA PRO A 76 3.65 6.40 -13.46
C PRO A 76 3.03 6.71 -14.82
N VAL A 77 2.24 5.77 -15.39
CA VAL A 77 1.52 5.99 -16.64
C VAL A 77 0.38 6.98 -16.44
N TRP A 78 -0.33 6.87 -15.31
CA TRP A 78 -1.39 7.82 -14.95
C TRP A 78 -0.85 9.25 -14.79
N GLY A 79 0.29 9.41 -14.11
CA GLY A 79 0.98 10.70 -13.97
C GLY A 79 1.33 11.30 -15.32
N TYR A 80 1.92 10.51 -16.21
CA TYR A 80 2.26 10.98 -17.55
C TYR A 80 1.03 11.41 -18.35
N ILE A 81 -0.06 10.63 -18.30
CA ILE A 81 -1.30 10.96 -19.02
C ILE A 81 -1.90 12.26 -18.46
N SER A 82 -2.01 12.40 -17.16
CA SER A 82 -2.59 13.61 -16.53
C SER A 82 -1.79 14.89 -16.85
N ASP A 83 -0.47 14.78 -16.96
CA ASP A 83 0.40 15.92 -17.23
C ASP A 83 0.42 16.33 -18.72
N LYS A 84 0.16 15.39 -19.64
CA LYS A 84 0.32 15.61 -21.09
C LYS A 84 -0.97 15.72 -21.86
N VAL A 85 -2.07 15.12 -21.35
CA VAL A 85 -3.34 15.02 -22.10
C VAL A 85 -4.41 15.84 -21.37
N PRO A 86 -4.69 17.10 -21.80
CA PRO A 86 -5.79 17.87 -21.25
C PRO A 86 -7.14 17.34 -21.77
N ILE A 87 -8.12 17.19 -20.85
CA ILE A 87 -9.51 16.92 -21.19
C ILE A 87 -10.34 18.18 -20.92
N PHE A 88 -11.21 18.56 -21.83
CA PHE A 88 -12.03 19.79 -21.74
C PHE A 88 -11.23 21.08 -21.46
N GLY A 89 -9.94 21.09 -21.78
CA GLY A 89 -9.05 22.21 -21.56
C GLY A 89 -8.43 22.28 -20.15
N TYR A 90 -8.56 21.23 -19.36
CA TYR A 90 -7.94 21.13 -18.04
C TYR A 90 -7.01 19.91 -17.98
N HIS A 91 -5.84 20.04 -17.37
CA HIS A 91 -4.90 18.92 -17.22
C HIS A 91 -5.24 18.02 -16.04
N ARG A 92 -5.60 18.62 -14.89
CA ARG A 92 -5.76 17.86 -13.63
C ARG A 92 -7.22 17.78 -13.17
N LYS A 93 -7.94 18.89 -13.20
CA LYS A 93 -9.35 18.96 -12.77
C LYS A 93 -10.22 17.94 -13.50
N SER A 94 -10.13 17.90 -14.83
CA SER A 94 -10.96 16.99 -15.64
C SER A 94 -10.66 15.54 -15.36
N TRP A 95 -9.39 15.17 -15.23
CA TRP A 95 -9.00 13.80 -14.89
C TRP A 95 -9.44 13.40 -13.49
N TYR A 96 -9.24 14.28 -12.51
CA TYR A 96 -9.66 14.06 -11.14
C TYR A 96 -11.17 13.75 -11.07
N VAL A 97 -12.00 14.59 -11.70
CA VAL A 97 -13.45 14.46 -11.70
C VAL A 97 -13.90 13.22 -12.49
N LEU A 98 -13.40 13.06 -13.72
CA LEU A 98 -13.80 11.96 -14.60
C LEU A 98 -13.45 10.60 -13.98
N MET A 99 -12.22 10.44 -13.47
CA MET A 99 -11.78 9.16 -12.94
C MET A 99 -12.45 8.82 -11.60
N ALA A 100 -12.73 9.82 -10.76
CA ALA A 100 -13.50 9.61 -9.54
C ALA A 100 -14.95 9.20 -9.87
N PHE A 101 -15.57 9.82 -10.87
CA PHE A 101 -16.90 9.42 -11.34
C PHE A 101 -16.90 8.00 -11.91
N LEU A 102 -15.93 7.65 -12.76
CA LEU A 102 -15.80 6.30 -13.31
C LEU A 102 -15.56 5.25 -12.21
N ALA A 103 -14.80 5.57 -11.17
CA ALA A 103 -14.64 4.68 -10.02
C ALA A 103 -15.99 4.37 -9.35
N CYS A 104 -16.83 5.39 -9.13
CA CYS A 104 -18.19 5.20 -8.66
C CYS A 104 -18.98 4.27 -9.60
N VAL A 105 -18.96 4.54 -10.92
CA VAL A 105 -19.67 3.72 -11.92
C VAL A 105 -19.23 2.26 -11.85
N PHE A 106 -17.93 1.97 -11.75
CA PHE A 106 -17.46 0.58 -11.68
C PHE A 106 -17.84 -0.10 -10.36
N TRP A 107 -17.89 0.61 -9.24
CA TRP A 107 -18.42 0.05 -7.99
C TRP A 107 -19.93 -0.23 -8.10
N VAL A 108 -20.71 0.65 -8.74
CA VAL A 108 -22.14 0.40 -9.02
C VAL A 108 -22.31 -0.80 -9.96
N ILE A 109 -21.46 -0.97 -10.96
CA ILE A 109 -21.47 -2.16 -11.82
C ILE A 109 -21.21 -3.42 -10.98
N ASN A 110 -20.21 -3.43 -10.10
CA ASN A 110 -19.97 -4.57 -9.21
C ASN A 110 -21.19 -4.85 -8.30
N ALA A 111 -21.85 -3.81 -7.81
CA ALA A 111 -23.08 -3.96 -7.03
C ALA A 111 -24.18 -4.61 -7.85
N LEU A 112 -24.42 -4.17 -9.09
CA LEU A 112 -25.43 -4.74 -9.99
C LEU A 112 -25.10 -6.20 -10.35
N LEU A 113 -23.84 -6.51 -10.66
CA LEU A 113 -23.41 -7.88 -10.96
C LEU A 113 -23.66 -8.82 -9.77
N SER A 114 -23.37 -8.34 -8.54
CA SER A 114 -23.65 -9.07 -7.32
C SER A 114 -25.14 -9.21 -7.07
N PHE A 115 -25.95 -8.17 -7.30
CA PHE A 115 -27.40 -8.16 -7.13
C PHE A 115 -28.10 -9.18 -8.05
N ILE A 116 -27.64 -9.32 -9.30
CA ILE A 116 -28.18 -10.33 -10.23
C ILE A 116 -27.60 -11.73 -10.02
N GLY A 117 -26.74 -11.91 -9.00
CA GLY A 117 -26.17 -13.21 -8.65
C GLY A 117 -25.13 -13.75 -9.65
N LEU A 118 -24.47 -12.89 -10.43
CA LEU A 118 -23.42 -13.32 -11.35
C LEU A 118 -22.22 -13.89 -10.56
N ARG A 119 -21.67 -15.05 -11.00
CA ARG A 119 -20.55 -15.75 -10.34
C ARG A 119 -19.41 -16.06 -11.31
N VAL A 120 -19.03 -15.08 -12.13
CA VAL A 120 -17.97 -15.21 -13.13
C VAL A 120 -16.74 -14.43 -12.67
N ALA A 121 -15.68 -15.15 -12.30
CA ALA A 121 -14.47 -14.58 -11.68
C ALA A 121 -13.80 -13.54 -12.59
N GLU A 122 -13.69 -13.80 -13.89
CA GLU A 122 -13.04 -12.93 -14.86
C GLU A 122 -13.75 -11.58 -14.99
N VAL A 123 -15.09 -11.57 -14.91
CA VAL A 123 -15.88 -10.34 -14.94
C VAL A 123 -15.60 -9.49 -13.71
N TYR A 124 -15.59 -10.09 -12.53
CA TYR A 124 -15.26 -9.37 -11.32
C TYR A 124 -13.80 -8.91 -11.28
N LEU A 125 -12.87 -9.75 -11.76
CA LEU A 125 -11.47 -9.34 -11.87
C LEU A 125 -11.32 -8.10 -12.75
N LEU A 126 -12.02 -8.06 -13.89
CA LEU A 126 -12.02 -6.90 -14.78
C LEU A 126 -12.64 -5.67 -14.11
N THR A 127 -13.84 -5.79 -13.55
CA THR A 127 -14.57 -4.65 -12.98
C THR A 127 -13.93 -4.11 -11.71
N PHE A 128 -13.36 -4.95 -10.84
CA PHE A 128 -12.53 -4.50 -9.72
C PHE A 128 -11.28 -3.78 -10.21
N ASN A 129 -10.56 -4.33 -11.20
CA ASN A 129 -9.39 -3.64 -11.75
C ASN A 129 -9.74 -2.28 -12.33
N LEU A 130 -10.86 -2.13 -13.02
CA LEU A 130 -11.30 -0.84 -13.54
C LEU A 130 -11.64 0.14 -12.41
N ALA A 131 -12.31 -0.32 -11.34
CA ALA A 131 -12.61 0.50 -10.18
C ALA A 131 -11.32 0.96 -9.47
N PHE A 132 -10.38 0.05 -9.21
CA PHE A 132 -9.10 0.38 -8.57
C PHE A 132 -8.19 1.22 -9.48
N ALA A 133 -8.15 0.96 -10.79
CA ALA A 133 -7.32 1.70 -11.73
C ALA A 133 -7.77 3.15 -11.90
N THR A 134 -9.08 3.38 -12.04
CA THR A 134 -9.64 4.73 -12.11
C THR A 134 -9.37 5.51 -10.84
N TYR A 135 -9.44 4.84 -9.70
CA TYR A 135 -9.18 5.46 -8.43
C TYR A 135 -7.67 5.75 -8.21
N ALA A 136 -6.80 4.82 -8.54
CA ALA A 136 -5.35 5.03 -8.53
C ALA A 136 -4.92 6.22 -9.42
N PHE A 137 -5.66 6.49 -10.48
CA PHE A 137 -5.47 7.68 -11.30
C PHE A 137 -5.82 8.97 -10.53
N VAL A 138 -6.96 8.98 -9.81
CA VAL A 138 -7.36 10.14 -8.97
C VAL A 138 -6.29 10.45 -7.93
N ASP A 139 -5.77 9.42 -7.28
CA ASP A 139 -4.72 9.54 -6.27
C ASP A 139 -3.44 10.18 -6.85
N VAL A 140 -2.99 9.72 -8.03
CA VAL A 140 -1.83 10.32 -8.72
C VAL A 140 -2.06 11.79 -9.06
N VAL A 141 -3.26 12.16 -9.51
CA VAL A 141 -3.59 13.57 -9.78
C VAL A 141 -3.62 14.39 -8.49
N CYS A 142 -4.15 13.84 -7.41
CA CYS A 142 -4.16 14.45 -6.09
C CYS A 142 -2.74 14.71 -5.59
N ASP A 143 -1.84 13.73 -5.70
CA ASP A 143 -0.44 13.85 -5.31
C ASP A 143 0.28 14.93 -6.13
N ALA A 144 0.02 14.99 -7.43
CA ALA A 144 0.57 16.03 -8.29
C ALA A 144 0.09 17.43 -7.89
N LEU A 145 -1.18 17.59 -7.51
CA LEU A 145 -1.73 18.83 -6.96
C LEU A 145 -1.07 19.16 -5.61
N MET A 146 -0.97 18.18 -4.72
CA MET A 146 -0.34 18.31 -3.40
C MET A 146 1.10 18.82 -3.52
N VAL A 147 1.92 18.18 -4.38
CA VAL A 147 3.32 18.60 -4.58
C VAL A 147 3.39 20.00 -5.16
N THR A 148 2.57 20.33 -6.17
CA THR A 148 2.59 21.64 -6.84
C THR A 148 2.27 22.77 -5.86
N TYR A 149 1.15 22.64 -5.15
CA TYR A 149 0.69 23.66 -4.23
C TYR A 149 1.42 23.64 -2.90
N GLY A 150 1.80 22.44 -2.43
CA GLY A 150 2.56 22.29 -1.19
C GLY A 150 3.96 22.90 -1.26
N ARG A 151 4.64 22.80 -2.41
CA ARG A 151 5.93 23.49 -2.62
C ARG A 151 5.77 25.00 -2.64
N ARG A 152 4.76 25.51 -3.33
CA ARG A 152 4.46 26.94 -3.38
C ARG A 152 4.19 27.55 -2.00
N GLU A 153 3.47 26.83 -1.15
CA GLU A 153 3.10 27.28 0.20
C GLU A 153 4.11 26.84 1.30
N GLY A 154 5.17 26.10 0.95
CA GLY A 154 6.10 25.53 1.93
C GLY A 154 5.45 24.50 2.88
N LYS A 155 4.36 23.84 2.47
CA LYS A 155 3.51 23.00 3.33
C LYS A 155 3.40 21.54 2.88
N VAL A 156 4.32 21.06 2.04
CA VAL A 156 4.29 19.66 1.51
C VAL A 156 4.14 18.65 2.65
N GLY A 157 4.99 18.72 3.67
CA GLY A 157 4.94 17.77 4.80
C GLY A 157 3.63 17.81 5.58
N ALA A 158 3.05 19.01 5.76
CA ALA A 158 1.77 19.18 6.44
C ALA A 158 0.61 18.56 5.62
N PHE A 159 0.64 18.69 4.29
CA PHE A 159 -0.36 18.10 3.41
C PHE A 159 -0.25 16.59 3.36
N VAL A 160 0.96 16.04 3.26
CA VAL A 160 1.19 14.59 3.34
C VAL A 160 0.66 14.03 4.66
N ASN A 161 1.01 14.64 5.80
CA ASN A 161 0.52 14.19 7.11
C ASN A 161 -1.01 14.23 7.19
N PHE A 162 -1.64 15.27 6.64
CA PHE A 162 -3.10 15.39 6.59
C PHE A 162 -3.74 14.27 5.76
N GLN A 163 -3.21 14.00 4.57
CA GLN A 163 -3.68 12.92 3.68
C GLN A 163 -3.61 11.55 4.38
N TRP A 164 -2.44 11.20 4.93
CA TRP A 164 -2.24 9.93 5.62
C TRP A 164 -3.09 9.78 6.89
N THR A 165 -3.35 10.89 7.61
CA THR A 165 -4.24 10.87 8.77
C THR A 165 -5.68 10.54 8.37
N ILE A 166 -6.19 11.17 7.32
CA ILE A 166 -7.54 10.89 6.81
C ILE A 166 -7.65 9.45 6.33
N LEU A 167 -6.67 8.98 5.54
CA LEU A 167 -6.60 7.59 5.07
C LEU A 167 -6.69 6.61 6.23
N ALA A 168 -5.87 6.80 7.25
CA ALA A 168 -5.79 5.87 8.36
C ALA A 168 -7.08 5.84 9.19
N ILE A 169 -7.73 6.99 9.44
CA ILE A 169 -9.02 7.06 10.13
C ILE A 169 -10.11 6.36 9.30
N ALA A 170 -10.17 6.68 8.00
CA ALA A 170 -11.14 6.08 7.10
C ALA A 170 -10.93 4.56 6.95
N ASN A 171 -9.67 4.11 6.83
CA ASN A 171 -9.32 2.70 6.77
C ASN A 171 -9.76 1.94 8.02
N ALA A 172 -9.39 2.43 9.21
CA ALA A 172 -9.75 1.78 10.47
C ALA A 172 -11.27 1.64 10.64
N GLY A 173 -12.04 2.69 10.35
CA GLY A 173 -13.50 2.65 10.43
C GLY A 173 -14.12 1.72 9.38
N SER A 174 -13.62 1.79 8.14
CA SER A 174 -14.22 1.06 7.02
C SER A 174 -13.93 -0.43 7.07
N VAL A 175 -12.72 -0.86 7.46
CA VAL A 175 -12.42 -2.29 7.59
C VAL A 175 -13.18 -2.93 8.75
N TYR A 176 -13.41 -2.17 9.86
CA TYR A 176 -14.29 -2.61 10.93
C TYR A 176 -15.70 -2.85 10.41
N LEU A 177 -16.27 -1.85 9.70
CA LEU A 177 -17.59 -1.98 9.09
C LEU A 177 -17.65 -3.12 8.07
N GLY A 178 -16.57 -3.36 7.32
CA GLY A 178 -16.48 -4.48 6.38
C GLY A 178 -16.65 -5.83 7.05
N GLY A 179 -15.99 -6.06 8.18
CA GLY A 179 -16.18 -7.26 8.99
C GLY A 179 -17.58 -7.38 9.55
N TRP A 180 -18.09 -6.29 10.10
CA TRP A 180 -19.45 -6.21 10.64
C TRP A 180 -20.55 -6.50 9.60
N PHE A 181 -20.40 -5.95 8.40
CA PHE A 181 -21.31 -6.25 7.28
C PHE A 181 -21.20 -7.70 6.85
N GLU A 182 -19.97 -8.24 6.71
CA GLU A 182 -19.77 -9.60 6.24
C GLU A 182 -20.39 -10.64 7.19
N THR A 183 -20.26 -10.46 8.51
CA THR A 183 -20.90 -11.35 9.47
C THR A 183 -22.43 -11.40 9.26
N ARG A 184 -23.03 -10.27 8.93
CA ARG A 184 -24.48 -10.17 8.71
C ARG A 184 -24.92 -10.63 7.33
N ILE A 185 -24.05 -10.48 6.32
CA ILE A 185 -24.26 -11.00 4.98
C ILE A 185 -24.22 -12.52 4.98
N GLN A 186 -23.33 -13.14 5.77
CA GLN A 186 -23.30 -14.61 5.90
C GLN A 186 -24.59 -15.20 6.42
N GLU A 187 -25.31 -14.44 7.26
CA GLU A 187 -26.67 -14.81 7.70
C GLU A 187 -27.72 -14.63 6.58
N ARG A 188 -27.43 -13.78 5.56
CA ARG A 188 -28.32 -13.44 4.44
C ARG A 188 -27.49 -13.15 3.19
N ILE A 189 -27.06 -14.18 2.49
CA ILE A 189 -26.12 -14.18 1.34
C ILE A 189 -26.42 -13.12 0.24
N ASP A 190 -27.63 -12.56 0.21
CA ASP A 190 -28.14 -11.72 -0.88
C ASP A 190 -27.74 -10.23 -0.77
N HIS A 191 -26.89 -9.81 0.18
CA HIS A 191 -26.68 -8.37 0.45
C HIS A 191 -25.27 -7.84 0.14
N LEU A 192 -24.37 -8.64 -0.42
CA LEU A 192 -23.01 -8.20 -0.82
C LEU A 192 -23.03 -6.99 -1.77
N TRP A 193 -24.05 -6.90 -2.64
CA TRP A 193 -24.25 -5.76 -3.53
C TRP A 193 -24.31 -4.42 -2.78
N LEU A 194 -24.83 -4.41 -1.54
CA LEU A 194 -24.92 -3.20 -0.72
C LEU A 194 -23.55 -2.69 -0.32
N VAL A 195 -22.61 -3.58 0.01
CA VAL A 195 -21.23 -3.21 0.36
C VAL A 195 -20.55 -2.55 -0.85
N PHE A 196 -20.71 -3.11 -2.05
CA PHE A 196 -20.16 -2.52 -3.26
C PHE A 196 -20.81 -1.19 -3.61
N LEU A 197 -22.13 -1.06 -3.42
CA LEU A 197 -22.84 0.21 -3.65
C LEU A 197 -22.37 1.30 -2.67
N LEU A 198 -22.21 0.98 -1.39
CA LEU A 198 -21.70 1.90 -0.37
C LEU A 198 -20.27 2.34 -0.69
N THR A 199 -19.42 1.43 -1.20
CA THR A 199 -18.04 1.73 -1.61
C THR A 199 -18.00 2.70 -2.81
N GLY A 200 -19.04 2.71 -3.64
CA GLY A 200 -19.17 3.66 -4.76
C GLY A 200 -19.50 5.10 -4.35
N GLY A 201 -20.06 5.31 -3.16
CA GLY A 201 -20.46 6.64 -2.69
C GLY A 201 -19.30 7.64 -2.50
N PRO A 202 -18.24 7.30 -1.75
CA PRO A 202 -17.10 8.18 -1.54
C PRO A 202 -16.41 8.67 -2.84
N PRO A 203 -16.16 7.84 -3.88
CA PRO A 203 -15.67 8.32 -5.17
C PRO A 203 -16.58 9.39 -5.82
N LEU A 204 -17.90 9.23 -5.71
CA LEU A 204 -18.84 10.24 -6.22
C LEU A 204 -18.69 11.57 -5.48
N LEU A 205 -18.56 11.53 -4.15
CA LEU A 205 -18.27 12.74 -3.36
C LEU A 205 -16.95 13.39 -3.76
N THR A 206 -15.92 12.58 -4.06
CA THR A 206 -14.64 13.10 -4.57
C THR A 206 -14.81 13.81 -5.92
N ALA A 207 -15.61 13.27 -6.83
CA ALA A 207 -15.90 13.95 -8.09
C ALA A 207 -16.58 15.30 -7.85
N ILE A 208 -17.55 15.39 -6.95
CA ILE A 208 -18.24 16.63 -6.56
C ILE A 208 -17.24 17.63 -5.96
N VAL A 209 -16.38 17.20 -5.05
CA VAL A 209 -15.31 18.03 -4.46
C VAL A 209 -14.39 18.59 -5.56
N GLY A 210 -14.01 17.74 -6.53
CA GLY A 210 -13.19 18.19 -7.67
C GLY A 210 -13.86 19.26 -8.53
N ILE A 211 -15.16 19.15 -8.77
CA ILE A 211 -15.93 20.17 -9.50
C ILE A 211 -15.94 21.48 -8.74
N LEU A 212 -16.21 21.44 -7.42
CA LEU A 212 -16.48 22.62 -6.60
C LEU A 212 -15.21 23.34 -6.14
N PHE A 213 -14.11 22.62 -5.90
CA PHE A 213 -12.97 23.18 -5.17
C PHE A 213 -11.64 23.14 -5.92
N ILE A 214 -11.54 22.52 -7.09
CA ILE A 214 -10.34 22.63 -7.92
C ILE A 214 -10.48 23.84 -8.82
N ASP A 215 -9.70 24.87 -8.52
CA ASP A 215 -9.55 26.07 -9.36
C ASP A 215 -8.34 25.84 -10.27
N GLU A 216 -8.60 25.48 -11.52
CA GLU A 216 -7.58 25.34 -12.56
C GLU A 216 -7.95 26.24 -13.73
N THR A 217 -7.03 27.11 -14.12
CA THR A 217 -7.21 27.94 -15.30
C THR A 217 -7.26 27.10 -16.57
N ARG A 218 -8.24 27.36 -17.41
CA ARG A 218 -8.39 26.66 -18.68
C ARG A 218 -7.16 26.92 -19.54
N VAL A 219 -6.47 25.86 -19.94
CA VAL A 219 -5.38 26.00 -20.92
C VAL A 219 -6.03 26.49 -22.21
N GLU A 220 -5.72 27.73 -22.60
CA GLU A 220 -6.05 28.19 -23.94
C GLU A 220 -5.33 27.24 -24.89
N ILE A 221 -6.12 26.37 -25.52
CA ILE A 221 -5.63 25.59 -26.63
C ILE A 221 -5.35 26.63 -27.70
N GLU A 222 -4.11 27.17 -27.74
CA GLU A 222 -3.66 27.91 -28.87
C GLU A 222 -4.14 27.17 -30.11
N LYS A 223 -4.92 27.86 -30.96
CA LYS A 223 -5.40 27.37 -32.23
C LYS A 223 -4.22 27.12 -33.20
N LYS A 224 -3.20 26.41 -32.75
CA LYS A 224 -2.24 25.75 -33.63
C LYS A 224 -3.06 24.68 -34.35
N LYS A 225 -3.39 25.04 -35.63
CA LYS A 225 -4.02 24.23 -36.67
C LYS A 225 -4.21 22.78 -36.22
N LYS A 226 -5.48 22.33 -36.11
CA LYS A 226 -5.88 20.95 -35.94
C LYS A 226 -5.05 20.02 -36.87
N LYS A 227 -3.82 19.72 -36.51
CA LYS A 227 -3.27 18.44 -36.88
C LYS A 227 -4.00 17.44 -36.01
N ARG A 228 -4.93 16.68 -36.62
CA ARG A 228 -5.43 15.42 -36.06
C ARG A 228 -4.20 14.80 -35.40
N ALA A 229 -4.30 14.46 -34.09
CA ALA A 229 -3.31 13.63 -33.42
C ALA A 229 -3.22 12.36 -34.30
N SER A 230 -2.21 12.31 -35.12
CA SER A 230 -2.04 11.26 -36.10
C SER A 230 -1.54 10.05 -35.31
N PHE A 231 -1.96 8.89 -35.72
CA PHE A 231 -1.37 7.61 -35.27
C PHE A 231 0.18 7.65 -35.35
N GLU A 232 0.74 8.52 -36.18
CA GLU A 232 2.17 8.84 -36.27
C GLU A 232 2.71 9.57 -35.03
N ASP A 233 1.93 10.44 -34.39
CA ASP A 233 2.34 11.13 -33.14
C ASP A 233 2.39 10.15 -31.97
N PHE A 234 1.42 9.20 -31.91
CA PHE A 234 1.44 8.09 -30.95
C PHE A 234 2.65 7.17 -31.22
N ARG A 235 2.90 6.83 -32.48
CA ARG A 235 4.05 6.02 -32.90
C ARG A 235 5.38 6.75 -32.64
N GLY A 236 5.40 8.07 -32.78
CA GLY A 236 6.51 8.94 -32.41
C GLY A 236 6.77 8.96 -30.89
N GLY A 237 5.69 9.00 -30.10
CA GLY A 237 5.74 8.88 -28.64
C GLY A 237 6.29 7.52 -28.19
N VAL A 238 5.77 6.44 -28.77
CA VAL A 238 6.24 5.07 -28.52
C VAL A 238 7.73 4.92 -28.93
N LYS A 239 8.12 5.45 -30.11
CA LYS A 239 9.53 5.47 -30.50
C LYS A 239 10.43 6.24 -29.55
N LYS A 240 9.98 7.38 -28.99
CA LYS A 240 10.71 8.15 -27.97
C LYS A 240 10.87 7.35 -26.68
N VAL A 241 9.83 6.63 -26.24
CA VAL A 241 9.92 5.73 -25.07
C VAL A 241 10.90 4.59 -25.34
N PHE A 242 10.84 3.95 -26.51
CA PHE A 242 11.82 2.92 -26.89
C PHE A 242 13.24 3.47 -27.05
N HIS A 243 13.40 4.67 -27.60
CA HIS A 243 14.71 5.33 -27.68
C HIS A 243 15.23 5.66 -26.28
N TRP A 244 14.39 6.17 -25.40
CA TRP A 244 14.71 6.41 -23.99
C TRP A 244 15.11 5.10 -23.27
N LEU A 245 14.34 4.04 -23.43
CA LEU A 245 14.68 2.71 -22.89
C LEU A 245 16.01 2.18 -23.43
N ARG A 246 16.37 2.50 -24.66
CA ARG A 246 17.62 2.06 -25.31
C ARG A 246 18.83 2.92 -24.91
N THR A 247 18.63 4.21 -24.64
CA THR A 247 19.68 5.14 -24.17
C THR A 247 19.78 5.19 -22.65
N ALA A 248 18.75 4.76 -21.94
CA ALA A 248 18.69 4.67 -20.48
C ALA A 248 19.88 3.91 -19.81
N PRO A 249 20.49 2.85 -20.44
CA PRO A 249 21.56 2.11 -19.76
C PRO A 249 22.80 2.92 -19.39
N ALA A 250 23.15 3.96 -20.16
CA ALA A 250 24.32 4.81 -19.85
C ALA A 250 23.97 5.84 -18.78
N SER A 251 22.87 6.57 -18.97
CA SER A 251 22.33 7.51 -17.98
C SER A 251 21.94 6.80 -16.67
N PHE A 252 21.44 5.57 -16.77
CA PHE A 252 21.09 4.74 -15.63
C PHE A 252 22.34 4.27 -14.85
N ARG A 253 23.44 3.94 -15.51
CA ARG A 253 24.70 3.61 -14.84
C ARG A 253 25.28 4.80 -14.09
N GLU A 254 25.24 5.98 -14.67
CA GLU A 254 25.68 7.21 -14.02
C GLU A 254 24.76 7.59 -12.85
N PHE A 255 23.45 7.55 -13.04
CA PHE A 255 22.46 7.75 -12.00
C PHE A 255 22.66 6.74 -10.86
N ARG A 256 22.85 5.46 -11.14
CA ARG A 256 23.13 4.42 -10.15
C ARG A 256 24.41 4.71 -9.35
N ARG A 257 25.48 5.12 -10.00
CA ARG A 257 26.75 5.43 -9.35
C ARG A 257 26.65 6.62 -8.42
N ASN A 258 25.92 7.65 -8.85
CA ASN A 258 25.80 8.90 -8.10
C ASN A 258 24.78 8.80 -6.97
N ASN A 259 23.80 7.90 -7.07
CA ASN A 259 22.71 7.72 -6.10
C ASN A 259 22.73 6.34 -5.40
N ARG A 260 23.91 5.81 -5.08
CA ARG A 260 24.04 4.51 -4.39
C ARG A 260 23.20 4.38 -3.11
N PRO A 261 23.10 5.39 -2.19
CA PRO A 261 22.25 5.29 -1.02
C PRO A 261 20.79 4.99 -1.37
N MET A 262 20.26 5.65 -2.40
CA MET A 262 18.89 5.40 -2.87
C MET A 262 18.69 3.95 -3.31
N TRP A 263 19.68 3.33 -3.96
CA TRP A 263 19.59 1.93 -4.40
C TRP A 263 19.57 0.96 -3.22
N PHE A 264 20.38 1.20 -2.19
CA PHE A 264 20.34 0.37 -0.99
C PHE A 264 19.02 0.52 -0.22
N MET A 265 18.45 1.74 -0.17
CA MET A 265 17.10 1.96 0.36
C MET A 265 16.03 1.22 -0.44
N MET A 266 16.14 1.25 -1.77
CA MET A 266 15.22 0.54 -2.65
C MET A 266 15.28 -0.97 -2.45
N LEU A 267 16.48 -1.52 -2.34
CA LEU A 267 16.67 -2.94 -2.04
C LEU A 267 16.16 -3.28 -0.64
N PHE A 268 16.38 -2.41 0.35
CA PHE A 268 15.82 -2.57 1.67
C PHE A 268 14.27 -2.59 1.63
N ILE A 269 13.63 -1.60 1.01
CA ILE A 269 12.17 -1.54 0.89
C ILE A 269 11.64 -2.74 0.09
N PHE A 270 12.32 -3.10 -1.00
CA PHE A 270 11.95 -4.25 -1.80
C PHE A 270 11.93 -5.52 -0.94
N PHE A 271 13.04 -5.89 -0.30
CA PHE A 271 13.12 -7.12 0.48
C PHE A 271 12.34 -7.07 1.80
N TRP A 272 12.14 -5.88 2.37
CA TRP A 272 11.24 -5.71 3.50
C TRP A 272 9.78 -6.01 3.15
N LYS A 273 9.37 -5.58 1.97
CA LYS A 273 8.03 -5.80 1.44
C LYS A 273 7.91 -7.16 0.74
N PHE A 274 8.93 -7.56 -0.01
CA PHE A 274 8.95 -8.79 -0.75
C PHE A 274 9.22 -9.98 0.15
N SER A 275 8.13 -10.49 0.68
CA SER A 275 8.07 -11.88 1.14
C SER A 275 6.97 -12.52 0.32
N PRO A 276 7.24 -13.63 -0.43
CA PRO A 276 6.18 -14.24 -1.23
C PRO A 276 4.90 -14.35 -0.42
N SER A 277 3.91 -13.52 -0.76
CA SER A 277 2.72 -13.33 0.05
C SER A 277 1.71 -14.43 -0.23
N ILE A 278 1.16 -14.94 0.83
CA ILE A 278 0.04 -15.88 0.83
C ILE A 278 -1.14 -15.31 1.61
N GLY A 279 -1.29 -13.99 1.61
CA GLY A 279 -2.27 -13.30 2.47
C GLY A 279 -3.69 -13.84 2.34
N PHE A 280 -4.15 -14.14 1.13
CA PHE A 280 -5.44 -14.80 0.92
C PHE A 280 -5.44 -16.22 1.47
N ILE A 281 -4.38 -16.99 1.22
CA ILE A 281 -4.25 -18.40 1.66
C ILE A 281 -4.14 -18.47 3.18
N GLU A 282 -3.35 -17.56 3.80
CA GLU A 282 -3.23 -17.41 5.25
C GLU A 282 -4.59 -17.15 5.90
N ARG A 283 -5.31 -16.12 5.41
CA ARG A 283 -6.63 -15.77 5.94
C ARG A 283 -7.63 -16.93 5.75
N SER A 284 -7.60 -17.59 4.61
CA SER A 284 -8.41 -18.81 4.36
C SER A 284 -8.10 -19.92 5.35
N TYR A 285 -6.82 -20.14 5.68
CA TYR A 285 -6.41 -21.11 6.69
C TYR A 285 -6.94 -20.74 8.09
N LEU A 286 -6.83 -19.46 8.47
CA LEU A 286 -7.32 -18.98 9.75
C LEU A 286 -8.85 -19.15 9.87
N ILE A 287 -9.59 -18.92 8.79
CA ILE A 287 -11.04 -19.16 8.75
C ILE A 287 -11.34 -20.65 8.91
N ASP A 288 -10.74 -21.50 8.06
CA ASP A 288 -11.10 -22.92 7.97
C ASP A 288 -10.62 -23.74 9.17
N VAL A 289 -9.45 -23.42 9.71
CA VAL A 289 -8.75 -24.26 10.69
C VAL A 289 -8.71 -23.65 12.08
N ARG A 290 -8.73 -22.33 12.18
CA ARG A 290 -8.68 -21.60 13.46
C ARG A 290 -9.98 -20.93 13.84
N GLY A 291 -11.01 -20.99 12.99
CA GLY A 291 -12.34 -20.51 13.27
C GLY A 291 -12.46 -19.00 13.37
N PHE A 292 -11.65 -18.25 12.60
CA PHE A 292 -11.72 -16.79 12.56
C PHE A 292 -13.02 -16.34 11.96
N THR A 293 -13.66 -15.38 12.62
CA THR A 293 -14.91 -14.75 12.16
C THR A 293 -14.65 -13.47 11.37
N PRO A 294 -15.58 -13.06 10.49
CA PRO A 294 -15.43 -11.78 9.77
C PRO A 294 -15.34 -10.58 10.71
N ASP A 295 -16.14 -10.54 11.78
CA ASP A 295 -16.10 -9.50 12.81
C ASP A 295 -14.70 -9.43 13.46
N ALA A 296 -14.10 -10.58 13.78
CA ALA A 296 -12.76 -10.63 14.35
C ALA A 296 -11.73 -10.03 13.38
N PHE A 297 -11.78 -10.39 12.10
CA PHE A 297 -10.91 -9.77 11.10
C PHE A 297 -11.12 -8.25 11.01
N GLY A 298 -12.37 -7.78 11.03
CA GLY A 298 -12.70 -6.36 11.01
C GLY A 298 -12.07 -5.60 12.16
N ILE A 299 -12.21 -6.10 13.38
CA ILE A 299 -11.65 -5.50 14.60
C ILE A 299 -10.11 -5.56 14.59
N ILE A 300 -9.53 -6.69 14.24
CA ILE A 300 -8.07 -6.89 14.21
C ILE A 300 -7.42 -5.93 13.21
N LEU A 301 -7.93 -5.85 11.99
CA LEU A 301 -7.37 -4.97 10.97
C LEU A 301 -7.60 -3.49 11.30
N SER A 302 -8.76 -3.15 11.89
CA SER A 302 -9.05 -1.80 12.40
C SER A 302 -8.05 -1.38 13.49
N ALA A 303 -7.76 -2.27 14.44
CA ALA A 303 -6.76 -2.03 15.48
C ALA A 303 -5.37 -1.75 14.89
N GLY A 304 -5.00 -2.43 13.80
CA GLY A 304 -3.78 -2.14 13.03
C GLY A 304 -3.76 -0.72 12.47
N GLY A 305 -4.87 -0.26 11.90
CA GLY A 305 -5.03 1.12 11.42
C GLY A 305 -4.91 2.17 12.50
N VAL A 306 -5.55 1.94 13.66
CA VAL A 306 -5.44 2.82 14.84
C VAL A 306 -4.00 2.85 15.36
N THR A 307 -3.36 1.68 15.44
CA THR A 307 -1.97 1.58 15.93
C THR A 307 -1.00 2.27 14.98
N PHE A 308 -1.25 2.23 13.69
CA PHE A 308 -0.49 2.98 12.69
C PHE A 308 -0.52 4.49 13.00
N LEU A 309 -1.69 5.07 13.27
CA LEU A 309 -1.82 6.49 13.66
C LEU A 309 -1.04 6.81 14.94
N VAL A 310 -1.22 5.99 15.98
CA VAL A 310 -0.49 6.16 17.25
C VAL A 310 1.01 6.05 17.04
N SER A 311 1.45 5.14 16.19
CA SER A 311 2.85 4.91 15.85
C SER A 311 3.51 6.14 15.21
N VAL A 312 2.80 6.91 14.37
CA VAL A 312 3.32 8.18 13.82
C VAL A 312 3.68 9.15 14.95
N LEU A 313 2.78 9.28 15.92
CA LEU A 313 2.99 10.19 17.07
C LEU A 313 4.12 9.71 17.96
N VAL A 314 4.13 8.42 18.30
CA VAL A 314 5.18 7.79 19.11
C VAL A 314 6.55 7.91 18.44
N TYR A 315 6.65 7.57 17.16
CA TYR A 315 7.89 7.70 16.41
C TYR A 315 8.40 9.15 16.41
N SER A 316 7.53 10.11 16.09
CA SER A 316 7.89 11.53 16.10
C SER A 316 8.36 12.02 17.47
N TRP A 317 7.74 11.52 18.55
CA TRP A 317 8.12 11.85 19.92
C TRP A 317 9.48 11.20 20.31
N VAL A 318 9.66 9.91 20.01
CA VAL A 318 10.91 9.17 20.34
C VAL A 318 12.10 9.78 19.61
N VAL A 319 11.98 10.05 18.31
CA VAL A 319 13.06 10.65 17.51
C VAL A 319 13.50 12.02 18.06
N LYS A 320 12.54 12.83 18.53
CA LYS A 320 12.84 14.14 19.15
C LYS A 320 13.44 14.01 20.54
N LYS A 321 12.96 13.05 21.33
CA LYS A 321 13.36 12.89 22.74
C LYS A 321 14.70 12.19 22.89
N ILE A 322 15.05 11.28 21.99
CA ILE A 322 16.25 10.45 22.04
C ILE A 322 17.01 10.56 20.69
N PRO A 323 17.57 11.74 20.38
CA PRO A 323 18.26 11.96 19.10
C PRO A 323 19.56 11.15 18.97
N SER A 324 20.06 10.57 20.07
CA SER A 324 21.25 9.71 20.09
C SER A 324 21.06 8.36 19.43
N ILE A 325 19.80 7.92 19.23
CA ILE A 325 19.52 6.66 18.55
C ILE A 325 19.65 6.89 17.04
N GLY A 326 20.64 6.27 16.42
CA GLY A 326 20.85 6.34 14.97
C GLY A 326 19.71 5.66 14.20
N TRP A 327 19.40 6.18 13.01
CA TRP A 327 18.32 5.69 12.14
C TRP A 327 18.39 4.18 11.87
N HIS A 328 19.59 3.59 11.80
CA HIS A 328 19.79 2.16 11.56
C HIS A 328 19.29 1.28 12.72
N HIS A 329 19.36 1.75 13.97
CA HIS A 329 18.83 1.01 15.12
C HIS A 329 17.30 0.86 15.04
N TYR A 330 16.59 1.89 14.56
CA TYR A 330 15.15 1.80 14.32
C TYR A 330 14.84 0.75 13.24
N LEU A 331 15.64 0.68 12.17
CA LEU A 331 15.46 -0.33 11.13
C LEU A 331 15.77 -1.74 11.65
N TYR A 332 16.79 -1.94 12.48
CA TYR A 332 17.04 -3.25 13.12
C TYR A 332 15.92 -3.66 14.05
N ALA A 333 15.41 -2.74 14.87
CA ALA A 333 14.26 -3.00 15.74
C ALA A 333 13.02 -3.40 14.91
N MET A 334 12.80 -2.74 13.78
CA MET A 334 11.73 -3.05 12.85
C MET A 334 11.88 -4.46 12.24
N VAL A 335 13.10 -4.86 11.85
CA VAL A 335 13.36 -6.22 11.34
C VAL A 335 13.05 -7.25 12.44
N ALA A 336 13.47 -7.01 13.67
CA ALA A 336 13.15 -7.88 14.80
C ALA A 336 11.63 -8.00 15.03
N LEU A 337 10.89 -6.89 14.99
CA LEU A 337 9.42 -6.89 15.05
C LEU A 337 8.81 -7.64 13.86
N GLY A 338 9.35 -7.47 12.66
CA GLY A 338 8.92 -8.19 11.46
C GLY A 338 9.03 -9.70 11.59
N VAL A 339 10.12 -10.19 12.21
CA VAL A 339 10.31 -11.63 12.52
C VAL A 339 9.23 -12.13 13.49
N ILE A 340 8.93 -11.35 14.52
CA ILE A 340 7.94 -11.73 15.55
C ILE A 340 6.51 -11.70 14.97
N THR A 341 6.18 -10.67 14.18
CA THR A 341 4.80 -10.41 13.76
C THR A 341 4.27 -11.35 12.70
N PHE A 342 5.09 -11.84 11.75
CA PHE A 342 4.63 -12.76 10.74
C PHE A 342 5.25 -14.16 10.87
N PRO A 343 6.57 -14.40 10.66
CA PRO A 343 7.08 -15.76 10.66
C PRO A 343 6.78 -16.49 11.97
N LEU A 344 7.10 -15.88 13.11
CA LEU A 344 6.92 -16.52 14.40
C LEU A 344 5.45 -16.70 14.78
N SER A 345 4.62 -15.66 14.56
CA SER A 345 3.19 -15.77 14.89
C SER A 345 2.49 -16.79 14.01
N PHE A 346 2.79 -16.82 12.72
CA PHE A 346 2.17 -17.78 11.82
C PHE A 346 2.62 -19.22 12.10
N TYR A 347 3.89 -19.41 12.45
CA TYR A 347 4.37 -20.69 12.95
C TYR A 347 3.54 -21.20 14.14
N LEU A 348 3.21 -20.35 15.09
CA LEU A 348 2.37 -20.70 16.24
C LEU A 348 0.94 -21.09 15.81
N TYR A 349 0.36 -20.43 14.80
CA TYR A 349 -0.94 -20.84 14.28
C TYR A 349 -0.90 -22.21 13.62
N LEU A 350 0.19 -22.57 12.97
CA LEU A 350 0.36 -23.89 12.38
C LEU A 350 0.52 -24.98 13.45
N ASN A 351 1.05 -24.63 14.63
CA ASN A 351 1.32 -25.55 15.73
C ASN A 351 0.44 -25.29 16.97
N PRO A 352 -0.80 -25.81 17.01
CA PRO A 352 -1.75 -25.55 18.10
C PRO A 352 -1.33 -26.15 19.44
N ASN A 353 -0.40 -27.14 19.44
CA ASN A 353 0.08 -27.83 20.64
C ASN A 353 1.39 -27.22 21.18
N HIS A 354 1.90 -26.16 20.56
CA HIS A 354 3.14 -25.53 20.98
C HIS A 354 3.07 -25.06 22.45
N PRO A 355 4.10 -25.32 23.29
CA PRO A 355 4.07 -24.98 24.72
C PRO A 355 3.81 -23.50 24.98
N TRP A 356 4.22 -22.62 24.08
CA TRP A 356 4.01 -21.18 24.21
C TRP A 356 2.53 -20.77 24.27
N TRP A 357 1.61 -21.56 23.74
CA TRP A 357 0.19 -21.30 23.90
C TRP A 357 -0.29 -21.30 25.35
N LYS A 358 0.47 -21.93 26.29
CA LYS A 358 0.18 -21.86 27.73
C LYS A 358 0.46 -20.48 28.29
N PHE A 359 1.44 -19.75 27.72
CA PHE A 359 1.82 -18.39 28.14
C PHE A 359 1.01 -17.32 27.40
N ILE A 360 0.63 -17.57 26.14
CA ILE A 360 -0.15 -16.65 25.30
C ILE A 360 -1.63 -16.69 25.68
N TYR A 361 -2.04 -17.68 26.45
CA TYR A 361 -3.41 -17.80 26.93
C TYR A 361 -3.71 -16.72 27.97
N PHE A 362 -4.01 -15.52 27.49
CA PHE A 362 -4.61 -14.49 28.32
C PHE A 362 -6.04 -14.94 28.69
N ARG A 363 -6.23 -15.42 29.90
CA ARG A 363 -7.56 -15.43 30.50
C ARG A 363 -7.93 -13.99 30.80
N ILE A 364 -8.46 -13.31 29.81
CA ILE A 364 -9.11 -12.03 30.05
C ILE A 364 -10.35 -12.41 30.90
N PRO A 365 -10.48 -11.89 32.12
CA PRO A 365 -11.68 -12.13 32.91
C PRO A 365 -12.92 -11.80 32.08
N GLU A 366 -13.99 -12.60 32.21
CA GLU A 366 -15.21 -12.42 31.41
C GLU A 366 -15.78 -10.99 31.48
N TRP A 367 -15.63 -10.35 32.65
CA TRP A 367 -16.05 -8.96 32.84
C TRP A 367 -15.17 -7.92 32.11
N LEU A 368 -13.94 -8.28 31.73
CA LEU A 368 -13.01 -7.45 30.95
C LEU A 368 -12.96 -7.88 29.49
N ASN A 369 -13.69 -8.93 29.09
CA ASN A 369 -13.74 -9.42 27.72
C ASN A 369 -14.76 -8.60 26.92
N PRO A 370 -14.32 -7.56 26.16
CA PRO A 370 -15.24 -6.74 25.38
C PRO A 370 -15.81 -7.47 24.16
N LEU A 371 -15.30 -8.68 23.87
CA LEU A 371 -15.55 -9.43 22.65
C LEU A 371 -15.93 -10.89 23.02
N PRO A 372 -17.13 -11.11 23.54
CA PRO A 372 -17.60 -12.43 23.89
C PRO A 372 -17.61 -13.35 22.66
N GLY A 373 -17.07 -14.56 22.80
CA GLY A 373 -17.00 -15.56 21.73
C GLY A 373 -15.67 -15.61 20.98
N TRP A 374 -14.75 -14.70 21.24
CA TRP A 374 -13.43 -14.77 20.62
C TRP A 374 -12.59 -15.93 21.16
N ASN A 375 -11.95 -16.66 20.25
CA ASN A 375 -11.02 -17.72 20.60
C ASN A 375 -9.61 -17.14 20.84
N ARG A 376 -8.72 -18.00 21.41
CA ARG A 376 -7.33 -17.59 21.74
C ARG A 376 -6.50 -17.14 20.53
N TYR A 377 -6.82 -17.64 19.34
CA TYR A 377 -6.08 -17.31 18.11
C TYR A 377 -6.43 -15.90 17.61
N GLU A 378 -7.70 -15.50 17.73
CA GLU A 378 -8.16 -14.15 17.38
C GLU A 378 -7.54 -13.11 18.30
N TRP A 379 -7.51 -13.36 19.62
CA TRP A 379 -6.83 -12.50 20.58
C TRP A 379 -5.34 -12.36 20.30
N PHE A 380 -4.67 -13.46 20.01
CA PHE A 380 -3.26 -13.43 19.67
C PHE A 380 -3.01 -12.62 18.39
N ARG A 381 -3.87 -12.78 17.38
CA ARG A 381 -3.75 -12.00 16.13
C ARG A 381 -3.93 -10.50 16.37
N LEU A 382 -4.82 -10.10 17.28
CA LEU A 382 -4.99 -8.70 17.66
C LEU A 382 -3.68 -8.13 18.21
N VAL A 383 -3.01 -8.83 19.13
CA VAL A 383 -1.72 -8.40 19.70
C VAL A 383 -0.65 -8.30 18.61
N VAL A 384 -0.56 -9.29 17.73
CA VAL A 384 0.36 -9.28 16.58
C VAL A 384 0.08 -8.09 15.65
N GLN A 385 -1.16 -7.81 15.35
CA GLN A 385 -1.56 -6.72 14.45
C GLN A 385 -1.25 -5.34 15.04
N VAL A 386 -1.49 -5.16 16.34
CA VAL A 386 -1.11 -3.95 17.08
C VAL A 386 0.42 -3.76 17.03
N THR A 387 1.19 -4.83 17.25
CA THR A 387 2.66 -4.79 17.18
C THR A 387 3.15 -4.44 15.77
N LEU A 388 2.55 -5.03 14.74
CA LEU A 388 2.86 -4.75 13.34
C LEU A 388 2.59 -3.27 12.98
N GLY A 389 1.50 -2.68 13.48
CA GLY A 389 1.20 -1.26 13.30
C GLY A 389 2.34 -0.36 13.75
N PHE A 390 2.99 -0.67 14.88
CA PHE A 390 4.16 0.08 15.34
C PHE A 390 5.40 -0.12 14.46
N ALA A 391 5.61 -1.30 13.89
CA ALA A 391 6.76 -1.59 13.04
C ALA A 391 6.68 -0.90 11.66
N THR A 392 5.49 -0.65 11.16
CA THR A 392 5.28 -0.16 9.78
C THR A 392 5.79 1.26 9.57
N ILE A 393 5.64 2.16 10.56
CA ILE A 393 5.99 3.58 10.41
C ILE A 393 7.50 3.80 10.19
N PRO A 394 8.40 3.28 11.02
CA PRO A 394 9.84 3.44 10.78
C PRO A 394 10.26 2.87 9.43
N ALA A 395 9.63 1.77 8.98
CA ALA A 395 9.89 1.13 7.71
C ALA A 395 9.65 2.05 6.50
N PHE A 396 8.71 2.95 6.63
CA PHE A 396 8.36 3.91 5.58
C PHE A 396 9.07 5.24 5.74
N MET A 397 9.02 5.82 6.94
CA MET A 397 9.47 7.20 7.18
C MET A 397 10.99 7.34 7.08
N ILE A 398 11.76 6.35 7.55
CA ILE A 398 13.22 6.43 7.53
C ILE A 398 13.77 6.41 6.09
N PRO A 399 13.41 5.44 5.23
CA PRO A 399 13.83 5.47 3.84
C PRO A 399 13.45 6.75 3.09
N LEU A 400 12.27 7.29 3.34
CA LEU A 400 11.81 8.54 2.73
C LEU A 400 12.62 9.75 3.21
N THR A 401 12.96 9.80 4.50
CA THR A 401 13.82 10.85 5.08
C THR A 401 15.21 10.79 4.45
N ILE A 402 15.83 9.60 4.41
CA ILE A 402 17.14 9.41 3.79
C ILE A 402 17.11 9.79 2.31
N ALA A 403 16.05 9.43 1.58
CA ALA A 403 15.88 9.83 0.18
C ALA A 403 15.83 11.35 0.04
N GLY A 404 15.09 12.03 0.92
CA GLY A 404 15.00 13.50 0.94
C GLY A 404 16.35 14.18 1.16
N GLU A 405 17.20 13.62 2.02
CA GLU A 405 18.52 14.18 2.35
C GLU A 405 19.62 13.79 1.36
N THR A 406 19.51 12.66 0.68
CA THR A 406 20.60 12.12 -0.14
C THR A 406 20.42 12.31 -1.65
N VAL A 407 19.17 12.50 -2.11
CA VAL A 407 18.87 12.66 -3.53
C VAL A 407 18.98 14.13 -3.91
N ASN A 408 19.70 14.42 -5.01
CA ASN A 408 19.79 15.75 -5.56
C ASN A 408 18.39 16.36 -5.75
N LEU A 409 18.21 17.62 -5.34
CA LEU A 409 16.93 18.36 -5.38
C LEU A 409 16.24 18.27 -6.75
N ALA A 410 17.02 18.23 -7.85
CA ALA A 410 16.48 18.04 -9.20
C ALA A 410 15.75 16.71 -9.41
N TYR A 411 16.05 15.69 -8.60
CA TYR A 411 15.48 14.34 -8.70
C TYR A 411 14.69 13.91 -7.45
N ALA A 412 14.55 14.79 -6.45
CA ALA A 412 13.93 14.44 -5.18
C ALA A 412 12.49 13.97 -5.35
N GLY A 413 11.69 14.66 -6.17
CA GLY A 413 10.31 14.25 -6.46
C GLY A 413 10.23 12.93 -7.23
N MET A 414 11.13 12.71 -8.19
CA MET A 414 11.20 11.46 -8.96
C MET A 414 11.68 10.28 -8.09
N GLY A 415 12.66 10.51 -7.21
CA GLY A 415 13.13 9.49 -6.26
C GLY A 415 12.04 9.04 -5.30
N TYR A 416 11.26 9.99 -4.76
CA TYR A 416 10.11 9.69 -3.90
C TYR A 416 9.04 8.89 -4.64
N ALA A 417 8.62 9.36 -5.81
CA ALA A 417 7.63 8.66 -6.64
C ALA A 417 8.11 7.26 -7.04
N PHE A 418 9.41 7.09 -7.28
CA PHE A 418 9.99 5.79 -7.60
C PHE A 418 9.97 4.83 -6.41
N LEU A 419 10.30 5.29 -5.19
CA LEU A 419 10.21 4.48 -3.97
C LEU A 419 8.78 4.02 -3.69
N MET A 420 7.80 4.91 -3.85
CA MET A 420 6.37 4.59 -3.68
C MET A 420 5.90 3.60 -4.75
N SER A 421 6.30 3.80 -6.01
CA SER A 421 5.99 2.87 -7.11
C SER A 421 6.61 1.49 -6.87
N LEU A 422 7.85 1.43 -6.39
CA LEU A 422 8.50 0.17 -6.06
C LEU A 422 7.75 -0.60 -4.98
N SER A 423 7.27 0.09 -3.94
CA SER A 423 6.44 -0.53 -2.90
C SER A 423 5.17 -1.18 -3.48
N ASN A 424 4.47 -0.48 -4.40
CA ASN A 424 3.27 -1.02 -5.05
C ASN A 424 3.61 -2.20 -5.97
N VAL A 425 4.71 -2.08 -6.74
CA VAL A 425 5.25 -3.15 -7.61
C VAL A 425 5.53 -4.40 -6.78
N THR A 426 6.16 -4.24 -5.62
CA THR A 426 6.50 -5.36 -4.75
C THR A 426 5.26 -6.09 -4.26
N ASN A 427 4.21 -5.37 -3.86
CA ASN A 427 2.95 -5.98 -3.37
C ASN A 427 2.30 -6.90 -4.41
N LEU A 428 2.35 -6.57 -5.72
CA LEU A 428 1.81 -7.46 -6.75
C LEU A 428 2.72 -8.68 -6.95
N PHE A 429 4.04 -8.44 -7.08
CA PHE A 429 4.98 -9.54 -7.30
C PHE A 429 4.96 -10.54 -6.15
N GLU A 430 4.89 -10.07 -4.89
CA GLU A 430 4.81 -10.97 -3.73
C GLU A 430 3.60 -11.88 -3.80
N GLY A 431 2.43 -11.37 -4.19
CA GLY A 431 1.21 -12.16 -4.28
C GLY A 431 1.22 -13.14 -5.45
N VAL A 432 1.71 -12.72 -6.63
CA VAL A 432 1.83 -13.59 -7.81
C VAL A 432 2.88 -14.68 -7.59
N VAL A 433 4.04 -14.33 -7.04
CA VAL A 433 5.09 -15.32 -6.70
C VAL A 433 4.61 -16.25 -5.60
N GLY A 434 3.91 -15.73 -4.58
CA GLY A 434 3.30 -16.53 -3.53
C GLY A 434 2.32 -17.56 -4.08
N ALA A 435 1.41 -17.15 -4.98
CA ALA A 435 0.49 -18.06 -5.65
C ALA A 435 1.23 -19.16 -6.45
N GLY A 436 2.25 -18.76 -7.23
CA GLY A 436 3.06 -19.71 -8.03
C GLY A 436 3.84 -20.70 -7.17
N LEU A 437 4.44 -20.26 -6.07
CA LEU A 437 5.13 -21.14 -5.12
C LEU A 437 4.15 -22.08 -4.41
N TYR A 438 2.97 -21.58 -4.02
CA TYR A 438 1.95 -22.42 -3.42
C TYR A 438 1.48 -23.52 -4.38
N ASP A 439 1.23 -23.19 -5.66
CA ASP A 439 0.90 -24.17 -6.69
C ASP A 439 2.03 -25.19 -6.88
N LEU A 440 3.28 -24.71 -6.95
CA LEU A 440 4.46 -25.58 -7.09
C LEU A 440 4.56 -26.58 -5.93
N PHE A 441 4.48 -26.10 -4.68
CA PHE A 441 4.58 -26.95 -3.49
C PHE A 441 3.36 -27.89 -3.34
N SER A 442 2.23 -27.56 -3.95
CA SER A 442 1.04 -28.42 -3.95
C SER A 442 1.17 -29.65 -4.87
N LYS A 443 2.18 -29.68 -5.75
CA LYS A 443 2.40 -30.81 -6.66
C LYS A 443 2.89 -32.04 -5.91
N PRO A 444 2.41 -33.27 -6.25
CA PRO A 444 2.85 -34.48 -5.61
C PRO A 444 4.36 -34.72 -5.66
N SER A 445 5.03 -34.24 -6.72
CA SER A 445 6.49 -34.34 -6.88
C SER A 445 7.29 -33.56 -5.83
N MET A 446 6.67 -32.54 -5.19
CA MET A 446 7.32 -31.74 -4.15
C MET A 446 7.13 -32.30 -2.74
N ARG A 447 6.29 -33.33 -2.57
CA ARG A 447 5.97 -33.88 -1.25
C ARG A 447 7.22 -34.35 -0.50
N GLY A 448 8.11 -35.11 -1.16
CA GLY A 448 9.36 -35.56 -0.54
C GLY A 448 10.27 -34.45 -0.08
N LEU A 449 10.32 -33.31 -0.82
CA LEU A 449 11.06 -32.15 -0.40
C LEU A 449 10.45 -31.53 0.87
N LEU A 450 9.12 -31.39 0.92
CA LEU A 450 8.41 -30.83 2.08
C LEU A 450 8.64 -31.68 3.33
N ASP A 451 8.51 -33.00 3.20
CA ASP A 451 8.73 -33.94 4.30
C ASP A 451 10.19 -33.93 4.81
N THR A 452 11.16 -33.85 3.88
CA THR A 452 12.59 -33.72 4.23
C THR A 452 12.88 -32.43 4.96
N PHE A 453 12.30 -31.34 4.52
CA PHE A 453 12.49 -30.02 5.12
C PHE A 453 11.88 -29.98 6.53
N GLN A 454 10.68 -30.51 6.69
CA GLN A 454 10.01 -30.63 7.98
C GLN A 454 10.85 -31.44 8.98
N ALA A 455 11.37 -32.61 8.57
CA ALA A 455 12.19 -33.44 9.42
C ALA A 455 13.53 -32.78 9.83
N SER A 456 14.07 -31.87 9.00
CA SER A 456 15.38 -31.26 9.22
C SER A 456 15.34 -29.97 10.07
N PHE A 457 14.26 -29.21 10.02
CA PHE A 457 14.21 -27.87 10.60
C PHE A 457 13.19 -27.68 11.72
N LEU A 458 12.00 -28.25 11.60
CA LEU A 458 10.98 -28.17 12.64
C LEU A 458 10.21 -29.48 12.68
N ASN A 459 10.30 -30.14 13.79
CA ASN A 459 9.47 -31.31 14.06
C ASN A 459 8.08 -30.81 14.53
N ILE A 460 7.23 -30.35 13.61
CA ILE A 460 5.80 -30.21 13.89
C ILE A 460 5.26 -31.64 13.94
N ALA A 461 5.42 -32.27 15.11
CA ALA A 461 5.08 -33.66 15.31
C ALA A 461 3.65 -33.94 14.84
N GLY A 462 3.53 -34.75 13.79
CA GLY A 462 2.31 -35.47 13.43
C GLY A 462 1.39 -34.81 12.42
N THR A 463 1.72 -33.68 11.79
CA THR A 463 0.89 -33.14 10.70
C THR A 463 1.25 -33.80 9.36
N THR A 464 0.37 -34.63 8.86
CA THR A 464 0.42 -35.20 7.50
C THR A 464 -0.32 -34.27 6.48
N ASP A 465 -0.90 -33.17 6.94
CA ASP A 465 -1.66 -32.27 6.11
C ASP A 465 -0.74 -31.45 5.20
N THR A 466 -0.88 -31.68 3.89
CA THR A 466 -0.09 -31.02 2.85
C THR A 466 -0.22 -29.48 2.91
N ARG A 467 -1.40 -28.94 3.21
CA ARG A 467 -1.64 -27.51 3.31
C ARG A 467 -0.80 -26.89 4.44
N THR A 468 -0.77 -27.52 5.59
CA THR A 468 0.02 -27.07 6.74
C THR A 468 1.52 -27.10 6.43
N LEU A 469 2.01 -28.16 5.76
CA LEU A 469 3.42 -28.25 5.35
C LEU A 469 3.83 -27.14 4.37
N ILE A 470 2.98 -26.86 3.39
CA ILE A 470 3.24 -25.76 2.44
C ILE A 470 3.29 -24.44 3.18
N LEU A 471 2.36 -24.17 4.08
CA LEU A 471 2.31 -22.93 4.86
C LEU A 471 3.54 -22.78 5.76
N GLU A 472 4.05 -23.88 6.28
CA GLU A 472 5.30 -23.88 7.04
C GLU A 472 6.50 -23.47 6.19
N MET A 473 6.60 -23.94 4.94
CA MET A 473 7.63 -23.46 4.01
C MET A 473 7.57 -21.93 3.81
N PHE A 474 6.38 -21.37 3.75
CA PHE A 474 6.23 -19.91 3.66
C PHE A 474 6.68 -19.17 4.92
N VAL A 475 6.59 -19.77 6.10
CA VAL A 475 7.17 -19.22 7.33
C VAL A 475 8.68 -19.05 7.17
N TYR A 476 9.38 -20.08 6.66
CA TYR A 476 10.84 -20.00 6.45
C TYR A 476 11.22 -19.04 5.35
N ILE A 477 10.49 -19.05 4.25
CA ILE A 477 10.70 -18.11 3.14
C ILE A 477 10.55 -16.67 3.65
N SER A 478 9.51 -16.40 4.41
CA SER A 478 9.28 -15.07 4.99
C SER A 478 10.37 -14.67 5.97
N LEU A 479 10.80 -15.59 6.84
CA LEU A 479 11.91 -15.35 7.75
C LEU A 479 13.21 -15.02 6.99
N PHE A 480 13.52 -15.78 5.94
CA PHE A 480 14.68 -15.53 5.09
C PHE A 480 14.64 -14.14 4.48
N PHE A 481 13.55 -13.74 3.83
CA PHE A 481 13.43 -12.41 3.21
C PHE A 481 13.45 -11.28 4.23
N THR A 482 12.85 -11.45 5.40
CA THR A 482 12.91 -10.47 6.49
C THR A 482 14.34 -10.26 6.96
N LEU A 483 15.11 -11.33 7.19
CA LEU A 483 16.50 -11.27 7.62
C LEU A 483 17.44 -10.76 6.50
N LEU A 484 17.10 -10.99 5.24
CA LEU A 484 17.86 -10.50 4.08
C LEU A 484 17.89 -8.97 4.00
N THR A 485 17.01 -8.28 4.72
CA THR A 485 17.04 -6.80 4.81
C THR A 485 18.24 -6.27 5.59
N ILE A 486 18.78 -7.05 6.53
CA ILE A 486 19.89 -6.65 7.41
C ILE A 486 21.15 -6.22 6.62
N PRO A 487 21.66 -7.01 5.65
CA PRO A 487 22.78 -6.60 4.81
C PRO A 487 22.60 -5.26 4.11
N PHE A 488 21.37 -4.94 3.69
CA PHE A 488 21.09 -3.68 2.99
C PHE A 488 21.10 -2.48 3.93
N ILE A 489 20.67 -2.65 5.18
CA ILE A 489 20.81 -1.62 6.23
C ILE A 489 22.29 -1.31 6.44
N GLU A 490 23.14 -2.33 6.57
CA GLU A 490 24.57 -2.18 6.80
C GLU A 490 25.29 -1.56 5.58
N LEU A 491 24.93 -1.98 4.36
CA LEU A 491 25.48 -1.39 3.14
C LEU A 491 25.09 0.08 3.00
N LEU A 492 23.85 0.43 3.33
CA LEU A 492 23.38 1.80 3.33
C LEU A 492 24.15 2.63 4.37
N ARG A 493 24.30 2.12 5.60
CA ARG A 493 25.04 2.77 6.67
C ARG A 493 26.48 3.09 6.23
N ARG A 494 27.22 2.09 5.75
CA ARG A 494 28.59 2.26 5.26
C ARG A 494 28.74 3.27 4.11
N GLU A 495 27.74 3.29 3.21
CA GLU A 495 27.77 4.23 2.09
C GLU A 495 27.50 5.66 2.54
N LEU A 496 26.61 5.89 3.50
CA LEU A 496 26.34 7.20 4.08
C LEU A 496 27.53 7.70 4.89
N ASP A 497 28.12 6.85 5.75
CA ASP A 497 29.31 7.16 6.53
C ASP A 497 30.47 7.55 5.60
N ARG A 498 30.68 6.79 4.51
CA ARG A 498 31.73 7.09 3.51
C ARG A 498 31.55 8.44 2.82
N ARG A 499 30.30 8.91 2.68
CA ARG A 499 29.96 10.20 2.06
C ARG A 499 29.93 11.35 3.07
N GLY A 500 30.10 11.07 4.35
CA GLY A 500 29.95 12.06 5.42
C GLY A 500 28.52 12.62 5.55
N ILE A 501 27.51 11.81 5.17
CA ILE A 501 26.09 12.22 5.23
C ILE A 501 25.52 11.78 6.58
N GLU A 502 25.25 12.75 7.44
CA GLU A 502 24.51 12.53 8.69
C GLU A 502 23.01 12.61 8.43
N VAL A 503 22.28 11.58 8.80
CA VAL A 503 20.81 11.52 8.67
C VAL A 503 20.16 11.96 9.98
N HIS A 504 19.43 13.05 9.92
CA HIS A 504 18.71 13.63 11.05
C HIS A 504 17.22 13.31 10.99
N LEU A 505 16.75 12.32 11.75
CA LEU A 505 15.33 11.91 11.77
C LEU A 505 14.40 12.96 12.41
N GLY A 506 14.91 13.87 13.21
CA GLY A 506 14.13 14.86 13.98
C GLY A 506 13.92 16.23 13.33
N GLY A 507 14.29 16.39 12.05
CA GLY A 507 14.33 17.69 11.36
C GLY A 507 15.67 18.39 11.60
N SER A 508 16.10 19.26 10.67
CA SER A 508 17.35 20.01 10.78
C SER A 508 17.41 20.73 12.13
N LYS A 509 18.54 20.61 12.83
CA LYS A 509 18.88 21.63 13.83
C LYS A 509 18.81 22.96 13.08
N SER A 510 17.80 23.77 13.38
CA SER A 510 17.83 25.19 13.00
C SER A 510 19.16 25.74 13.50
N ALA A 511 20.05 26.04 12.57
CA ALA A 511 21.29 26.76 12.85
C ALA A 511 20.96 28.16 13.34
#